data_9deebb6b308b0fb15346a6431f5bb49e
#
_entry.id   9deebb6b308b0fb15346a6431f5bb49e
#
_cell.length_a   1.000
_cell.length_b   1.000
_cell.length_c   1.000
_cell.angle_alpha   90.00
_cell.angle_beta   90.00
_cell.angle_gamma   90.00
#
_symmetry.space_group_name_H-M   'P 1'
#
loop_
_entity.id
_entity.type
_entity.pdbx_description
1 polymer ?
#
loop_
_entity_poly.entity_id
_entity_poly.type
_entity_poly.pdbx_seq_one_letter_code
_entity_poly.pdbx_strand_id
1 'polypeptide(L)'
;MKNKRASMLMASLCLGVLLAGCGRAPVTGDKTAPGQSVADTQKETASKEITQKETAQTGAGNQGENTPGQDVKKLTFVLDWTPNTNHTGIYVAREKGYFKDAGLEVEIVQPPENGAEVLAASGKAQFAMSFQDSLAPAFSGDNPLPVTAVAGVIQHNTSGIISAKGGGMDRPKGLEGKKYATWDLPVEKATIKDVMEADGGDFDKVELIPSTVTDEVTALRTKSVDAIWIFYAWAGVKTELEGLETDYFAFADLNPVFDFYTPVIIANNTFLQEEPETARAFLEAVSRGYEFAIEHPREAGDILLKAAPELDPELVKASQEYLADKYRADAPQWGYIDQERWDGYYAWLNEKGLTETPIEAGTGFTNDYLP
;
A
#
# COMPACT_ATOMS: atom_id res chain seq x y z
N MET A 1 -44.36 -21.65 42.67
CA MET A 1 -44.05 -22.91 43.42
C MET A 1 -42.75 -23.48 42.92
N LYS A 2 -41.74 -23.46 43.84
CA LYS A 2 -40.64 -24.40 44.07
C LYS A 2 -39.73 -24.73 42.87
N ASN A 3 -38.54 -24.12 42.83
CA ASN A 3 -37.23 -24.60 43.36
C ASN A 3 -36.73 -25.92 42.78
N LYS A 4 -35.53 -25.91 42.14
CA LYS A 4 -34.31 -26.28 42.83
C LYS A 4 -33.08 -26.06 41.95
N ARG A 5 -32.10 -25.43 42.58
CA ARG A 5 -30.68 -25.36 42.26
C ARG A 5 -30.02 -26.73 42.35
N ALA A 6 -28.95 -26.99 41.58
CA ALA A 6 -27.84 -27.77 42.04
C ALA A 6 -26.54 -27.31 41.34
N SER A 7 -25.68 -26.70 42.12
CA SER A 7 -24.25 -26.53 41.91
C SER A 7 -23.52 -27.80 42.28
N MET A 8 -22.37 -28.13 41.63
CA MET A 8 -21.21 -28.85 42.17
C MET A 8 -20.07 -28.64 41.16
N LEU A 9 -19.13 -27.94 41.44
CA LEU A 9 -17.87 -27.80 42.18
C LEU A 9 -17.02 -29.06 42.29
N MET A 10 -15.72 -28.83 42.17
CA MET A 10 -14.53 -29.61 42.53
C MET A 10 -13.93 -30.51 41.43
N ALA A 11 -12.64 -30.63 41.31
CA ALA A 11 -11.43 -29.96 41.83
C ALA A 11 -10.22 -30.48 41.06
N SER A 12 -9.25 -29.65 40.97
CA SER A 12 -7.81 -29.85 40.97
C SER A 12 -7.28 -31.25 41.33
N LEU A 13 -6.26 -31.71 40.63
CA LEU A 13 -5.01 -32.07 41.29
C LEU A 13 -3.83 -32.14 40.34
N CYS A 14 -2.77 -31.54 40.83
CA CYS A 14 -1.41 -31.44 40.32
C CYS A 14 -0.59 -32.73 40.44
N LEU A 15 0.63 -32.59 40.00
CA LEU A 15 1.86 -33.39 40.29
C LEU A 15 2.16 -34.42 39.20
N GLY A 16 3.30 -34.48 38.65
CA GLY A 16 4.63 -33.94 38.93
C GLY A 16 5.69 -34.93 38.45
N VAL A 17 6.75 -34.34 37.95
CA VAL A 17 8.14 -34.71 38.25
C VAL A 17 8.83 -35.87 37.49
N LEU A 18 9.85 -35.44 36.70
CA LEU A 18 11.25 -35.86 36.62
C LEU A 18 11.61 -37.23 35.98
N LEU A 19 12.55 -37.28 35.13
CA LEU A 19 14.00 -37.29 35.05
C LEU A 19 14.51 -38.06 33.84
N ALA A 20 15.35 -37.43 33.09
CA ALA A 20 16.71 -37.78 32.69
C ALA A 20 17.01 -39.18 32.12
N GLY A 21 17.65 -39.13 30.97
CA GLY A 21 18.37 -40.30 30.44
C GLY A 21 19.28 -39.91 29.28
N CYS A 22 20.54 -39.64 29.55
CA CYS A 22 21.66 -39.51 28.62
C CYS A 22 21.89 -40.78 27.82
N GLY A 23 22.25 -40.63 26.53
CA GLY A 23 22.81 -41.77 25.77
C GLY A 23 23.61 -41.25 24.58
N ARG A 24 24.91 -41.40 24.67
CA ARG A 24 26.01 -40.94 23.79
C ARG A 24 26.19 -41.83 22.57
N ALA A 25 26.71 -41.17 21.51
CA ALA A 25 27.23 -41.56 20.19
C ALA A 25 28.04 -42.89 20.12
N PRO A 26 28.52 -43.38 18.93
CA PRO A 26 29.52 -42.74 18.07
C PRO A 26 29.33 -42.95 16.54
N VAL A 27 29.73 -41.98 15.71
CA VAL A 27 30.97 -41.74 14.92
C VAL A 27 31.33 -42.82 13.88
N THR A 28 31.39 -42.41 12.63
CA THR A 28 32.47 -42.54 11.61
C THR A 28 31.96 -41.90 10.32
N GLY A 29 32.57 -40.94 9.70
CA GLY A 29 33.86 -40.74 9.06
C GLY A 29 33.62 -40.76 7.55
N ASP A 30 34.08 -39.95 6.68
CA ASP A 30 35.36 -39.26 6.49
C ASP A 30 35.28 -38.28 5.29
N LYS A 31 35.98 -37.14 5.39
CA LYS A 31 36.77 -36.34 4.41
C LYS A 31 36.09 -35.80 3.15
N THR A 32 36.25 -34.56 2.74
CA THR A 32 37.43 -33.68 2.68
C THR A 32 37.02 -32.23 2.44
N ALA A 33 37.61 -31.32 3.19
CA ALA A 33 37.79 -29.91 2.85
C ALA A 33 39.15 -29.73 2.09
N PRO A 34 39.58 -28.59 1.58
CA PRO A 34 39.90 -27.36 2.34
C PRO A 34 39.42 -26.07 1.63
N GLY A 35 39.16 -24.96 2.25
CA GLY A 35 40.00 -24.16 3.15
C GLY A 35 40.50 -22.90 2.40
N GLN A 36 40.18 -21.74 2.84
CA GLN A 36 41.00 -20.86 3.62
C GLN A 36 40.35 -19.48 3.80
N SER A 37 40.27 -19.09 5.05
CA SER A 37 40.18 -17.75 5.57
C SER A 37 41.45 -16.96 5.34
N VAL A 38 41.44 -15.63 5.29
CA VAL A 38 42.35 -14.75 6.05
C VAL A 38 41.70 -13.38 6.27
N ALA A 39 41.85 -12.95 7.48
CA ALA A 39 41.42 -11.72 8.10
C ALA A 39 42.36 -10.53 7.85
N ASP A 40 41.83 -9.34 8.17
CA ASP A 40 42.46 -8.13 8.68
C ASP A 40 43.82 -7.65 8.13
N THR A 41 43.86 -6.40 7.73
CA THR A 41 44.81 -5.40 8.30
C THR A 41 44.41 -3.96 7.94
N GLN A 42 44.40 -3.15 8.96
CA GLN A 42 44.29 -1.69 8.98
C GLN A 42 45.50 -0.99 8.36
N LYS A 43 45.25 0.27 8.01
CA LYS A 43 46.05 1.51 8.26
C LYS A 43 46.47 2.30 7.04
N GLU A 44 45.95 3.50 7.02
CA GLU A 44 46.55 4.85 7.22
C GLU A 44 47.19 5.56 6.00
N THR A 45 46.65 6.79 5.85
CA THR A 45 47.28 8.08 5.45
C THR A 45 47.93 8.27 4.09
N ALA A 46 47.43 9.26 3.34
CA ALA A 46 48.18 10.48 3.03
C ALA A 46 47.36 11.49 2.18
N SER A 47 47.24 12.69 2.74
CA SER A 47 46.93 13.95 2.06
C SER A 47 47.89 14.26 0.93
N LYS A 48 47.38 14.80 -0.17
CA LYS A 48 48.11 15.78 -0.98
C LYS A 48 47.16 16.76 -1.66
N GLU A 49 47.24 18.01 -1.26
CA GLU A 49 46.82 19.21 -1.98
C GLU A 49 47.46 19.25 -3.38
N ILE A 50 46.74 19.68 -4.38
CA ILE A 50 47.26 20.38 -5.55
C ILE A 50 46.27 21.46 -5.98
N THR A 51 46.82 22.61 -6.07
CA THR A 51 46.43 23.97 -6.33
C THR A 51 45.73 24.21 -7.67
N GLN A 52 44.86 25.23 -7.65
CA GLN A 52 44.12 25.92 -8.71
C GLN A 52 44.86 26.13 -10.04
N LYS A 53 44.07 26.09 -11.11
CA LYS A 53 44.25 27.03 -12.24
C LYS A 53 42.89 27.34 -12.88
N GLU A 54 42.49 28.59 -12.78
CA GLU A 54 41.40 29.22 -13.50
C GLU A 54 41.59 29.15 -15.02
N THR A 55 40.51 28.92 -15.73
CA THR A 55 40.28 29.54 -17.04
C THR A 55 38.75 29.75 -17.23
N ALA A 56 38.42 31.03 -17.34
CA ALA A 56 37.10 31.52 -17.64
C ALA A 56 36.72 31.22 -19.08
N GLN A 57 35.46 30.76 -19.30
CA GLN A 57 34.77 30.97 -20.56
C GLN A 57 33.27 31.12 -20.33
N THR A 58 32.79 32.28 -20.70
CA THR A 58 31.44 32.79 -20.67
C THR A 58 30.50 31.98 -21.57
N GLY A 59 29.37 31.53 -20.96
CA GLY A 59 28.19 31.04 -21.69
C GLY A 59 26.95 31.35 -20.87
N ALA A 60 26.18 32.33 -21.35
CA ALA A 60 24.94 32.78 -20.72
C ALA A 60 23.89 31.65 -20.76
N GLY A 61 23.58 31.08 -19.60
CA GLY A 61 22.44 30.22 -19.34
C GLY A 61 21.64 30.82 -18.20
N ASN A 62 20.38 31.04 -18.45
CA ASN A 62 19.38 31.63 -17.60
C ASN A 62 19.40 31.00 -16.20
N GLN A 63 19.97 31.69 -15.22
CA GLN A 63 19.90 31.31 -13.80
C GLN A 63 18.58 31.86 -13.26
N GLY A 64 17.66 30.96 -12.97
CA GLY A 64 16.57 31.26 -12.05
C GLY A 64 17.21 31.70 -10.72
N GLU A 65 16.91 32.92 -10.30
CA GLU A 65 17.40 33.51 -9.05
C GLU A 65 16.92 32.65 -7.87
N ASN A 66 17.85 31.93 -7.26
CA ASN A 66 17.68 31.42 -5.91
C ASN A 66 17.65 32.62 -4.97
N THR A 67 16.50 32.93 -4.41
CA THR A 67 16.37 33.88 -3.30
C THR A 67 17.15 33.30 -2.09
N PRO A 68 18.19 33.99 -1.59
CA PRO A 68 18.93 33.49 -0.42
C PRO A 68 18.07 33.66 0.83
N GLY A 69 17.68 32.56 1.50
CA GLY A 69 17.15 32.63 2.86
C GLY A 69 15.86 31.86 3.16
N GLN A 70 15.36 31.01 2.26
CA GLN A 70 14.27 30.12 2.64
C GLN A 70 14.88 28.85 3.26
N ASP A 71 14.63 28.62 4.55
CA ASP A 71 14.98 27.36 5.21
C ASP A 71 14.22 26.21 4.52
N VAL A 72 14.97 25.30 3.89
CA VAL A 72 14.39 24.13 3.22
C VAL A 72 13.77 23.21 4.29
N LYS A 73 12.48 22.95 4.17
CA LYS A 73 11.76 22.03 5.07
C LYS A 73 12.01 20.59 4.66
N LYS A 74 12.45 19.77 5.61
CA LYS A 74 12.64 18.32 5.39
C LYS A 74 11.40 17.56 5.80
N LEU A 75 10.89 16.74 4.90
CA LEU A 75 9.71 15.91 5.11
C LEU A 75 10.04 14.46 4.76
N THR A 76 9.38 13.52 5.44
CA THR A 76 9.42 12.09 5.12
C THR A 76 8.05 11.67 4.60
N PHE A 77 8.05 11.01 3.44
CA PHE A 77 6.90 10.34 2.84
C PHE A 77 7.13 8.84 2.86
N VAL A 78 6.21 8.07 3.46
CA VAL A 78 6.30 6.61 3.56
C VAL A 78 5.40 5.98 2.51
N LEU A 79 5.93 5.06 1.71
CA LEU A 79 5.14 4.25 0.79
C LEU A 79 4.33 3.19 1.55
N ASP A 80 3.28 2.65 0.92
CA ASP A 80 2.50 1.51 1.42
C ASP A 80 3.16 0.16 1.10
N TRP A 81 3.93 0.12 0.01
CA TRP A 81 4.60 -1.07 -0.51
C TRP A 81 5.88 -0.71 -1.24
N THR A 82 6.46 -1.70 -1.94
CA THR A 82 7.51 -1.46 -2.93
C THR A 82 7.03 -0.48 -3.99
N PRO A 83 7.93 0.33 -4.58
CA PRO A 83 7.55 1.28 -5.62
C PRO A 83 6.72 0.62 -6.72
N ASN A 84 5.65 1.30 -7.12
CA ASN A 84 4.78 0.90 -8.23
C ASN A 84 4.09 2.15 -8.79
N THR A 85 3.20 1.97 -9.76
CA THR A 85 2.55 3.10 -10.44
C THR A 85 1.62 3.93 -9.57
N ASN A 86 1.14 3.42 -8.44
CA ASN A 86 0.41 4.26 -7.47
C ASN A 86 1.27 5.42 -6.95
N HIS A 87 2.59 5.27 -6.93
CA HIS A 87 3.53 6.26 -6.39
C HIS A 87 4.10 7.22 -7.45
N THR A 88 3.73 7.07 -8.71
CA THR A 88 4.35 7.79 -9.83
C THR A 88 4.34 9.31 -9.62
N GLY A 89 3.22 9.90 -9.18
CA GLY A 89 3.13 11.33 -8.97
C GLY A 89 4.11 11.88 -7.94
N ILE A 90 4.39 11.11 -6.88
CA ILE A 90 5.39 11.46 -5.84
C ILE A 90 6.80 11.49 -6.45
N TYR A 91 7.14 10.45 -7.24
CA TYR A 91 8.44 10.39 -7.91
C TYR A 91 8.61 11.46 -8.99
N VAL A 92 7.53 11.78 -9.72
CA VAL A 92 7.49 12.90 -10.68
C VAL A 92 7.70 14.23 -9.97
N ALA A 93 7.01 14.48 -8.84
CA ALA A 93 7.18 15.71 -8.08
C ALA A 93 8.63 15.91 -7.62
N ARG A 94 9.31 14.82 -7.22
CA ARG A 94 10.72 14.84 -6.86
C ARG A 94 11.62 15.09 -8.06
N GLU A 95 11.49 14.33 -9.13
CA GLU A 95 12.37 14.39 -10.32
C GLU A 95 12.21 15.71 -11.08
N LYS A 96 10.99 16.22 -11.21
CA LYS A 96 10.68 17.50 -11.86
C LYS A 96 11.03 18.71 -11.00
N GLY A 97 11.43 18.50 -9.74
CA GLY A 97 11.83 19.56 -8.83
C GLY A 97 10.64 20.31 -8.18
N TYR A 98 9.41 19.80 -8.26
CA TYR A 98 8.23 20.50 -7.70
C TYR A 98 8.33 20.64 -6.17
N PHE A 99 8.87 19.67 -5.47
CA PHE A 99 9.17 19.80 -4.04
C PHE A 99 10.21 20.90 -3.78
N LYS A 100 11.27 20.95 -4.59
CA LYS A 100 12.32 21.97 -4.45
C LYS A 100 11.76 23.37 -4.72
N ASP A 101 10.92 23.54 -5.73
CA ASP A 101 10.26 24.81 -6.05
C ASP A 101 9.38 25.28 -4.88
N ALA A 102 8.79 24.35 -4.14
CA ALA A 102 8.00 24.59 -2.93
C ALA A 102 8.87 24.78 -1.65
N GLY A 103 10.19 24.79 -1.75
CA GLY A 103 11.10 24.88 -0.59
C GLY A 103 11.17 23.61 0.26
N LEU A 104 10.84 22.44 -0.33
CA LEU A 104 10.78 21.15 0.37
C LEU A 104 11.90 20.22 -0.09
N GLU A 105 12.44 19.45 0.87
CA GLU A 105 13.26 18.27 0.65
C GLU A 105 12.49 17.06 1.16
N VAL A 106 12.01 16.21 0.24
CA VAL A 106 11.16 15.06 0.57
C VAL A 106 11.95 13.77 0.44
N GLU A 107 12.14 13.08 1.58
CA GLU A 107 12.67 11.73 1.62
C GLU A 107 11.52 10.75 1.41
N ILE A 108 11.65 9.86 0.40
CA ILE A 108 10.67 8.81 0.10
C ILE A 108 11.25 7.50 0.62
N VAL A 109 10.55 6.85 1.56
CA VAL A 109 10.99 5.63 2.23
C VAL A 109 9.98 4.50 2.08
N GLN A 110 10.45 3.27 2.10
CA GLN A 110 9.58 2.10 2.11
C GLN A 110 8.93 1.90 3.49
N PRO A 111 7.76 1.22 3.56
CA PRO A 111 7.07 1.01 4.82
C PRO A 111 7.89 0.09 5.74
N PRO A 112 7.88 0.37 7.06
CA PRO A 112 8.39 -0.57 8.05
C PRO A 112 7.43 -1.76 8.24
N GLU A 113 7.87 -2.81 8.93
CA GLU A 113 7.05 -4.01 9.20
C GLU A 113 5.72 -3.72 9.92
N ASN A 114 5.66 -2.65 10.71
CA ASN A 114 4.45 -2.25 11.45
C ASN A 114 3.54 -1.27 10.69
N GLY A 115 3.78 -1.07 9.41
CA GLY A 115 2.93 -0.27 8.52
C GLY A 115 3.29 1.22 8.46
N ALA A 116 2.83 1.86 7.38
CA ALA A 116 3.06 3.27 7.11
C ALA A 116 2.25 4.18 8.04
N GLU A 117 1.05 3.78 8.41
CA GLU A 117 0.12 4.50 9.30
C GLU A 117 0.73 4.77 10.68
N VAL A 118 1.39 3.75 11.26
CA VAL A 118 2.03 3.87 12.58
C VAL A 118 3.20 4.85 12.52
N LEU A 119 3.97 4.85 11.43
CA LEU A 119 5.08 5.77 11.26
C LEU A 119 4.58 7.22 11.12
N ALA A 120 3.53 7.45 10.34
CA ALA A 120 2.86 8.74 10.23
C ALA A 120 2.26 9.18 11.56
N ALA A 121 1.50 8.32 12.24
CA ALA A 121 0.88 8.61 13.54
C ALA A 121 1.90 9.01 14.61
N SER A 122 3.08 8.41 14.60
CA SER A 122 4.16 8.73 15.56
C SER A 122 4.87 10.07 15.28
N GLY A 123 4.57 10.75 14.17
CA GLY A 123 5.22 11.99 13.73
C GLY A 123 6.64 11.78 13.16
N LYS A 124 7.10 10.55 13.01
CA LYS A 124 8.38 10.23 12.36
C LYS A 124 8.34 10.42 10.85
N ALA A 125 7.15 10.35 10.27
CA ALA A 125 6.85 10.77 8.91
C ALA A 125 5.72 11.79 8.93
N GLN A 126 5.77 12.77 8.04
CA GLN A 126 4.71 13.77 7.90
C GLN A 126 3.56 13.24 7.07
N PHE A 127 3.89 12.45 6.05
CA PHE A 127 2.92 11.84 5.13
C PHE A 127 3.22 10.37 4.92
N ALA A 128 2.17 9.62 4.57
CA ALA A 128 2.30 8.23 4.16
C ALA A 128 1.24 7.87 3.13
N MET A 129 1.51 6.82 2.34
CA MET A 129 0.50 6.14 1.55
C MET A 129 -0.24 5.14 2.42
N SER A 130 -1.55 5.03 2.26
CA SER A 130 -2.41 4.08 2.96
C SER A 130 -3.65 3.75 2.12
N PHE A 131 -4.60 3.03 2.67
CA PHE A 131 -5.85 2.64 2.03
C PHE A 131 -7.01 2.92 2.97
N GLN A 132 -8.17 3.30 2.42
CA GLN A 132 -9.33 3.64 3.26
C GLN A 132 -9.78 2.47 4.16
N ASP A 133 -9.72 1.24 3.67
CA ASP A 133 -10.03 0.04 4.43
C ASP A 133 -9.01 -0.21 5.57
N SER A 134 -7.72 0.00 5.31
CA SER A 134 -6.64 -0.11 6.30
C SER A 134 -6.70 0.97 7.39
N LEU A 135 -7.39 2.08 7.13
CA LEU A 135 -7.61 3.16 8.11
C LEU A 135 -8.76 2.87 9.07
N ALA A 136 -9.64 1.91 8.78
CA ALA A 136 -10.76 1.60 9.67
C ALA A 136 -10.30 1.24 11.11
N PRO A 137 -9.31 0.36 11.34
CA PRO A 137 -8.75 0.14 12.67
C PRO A 137 -8.06 1.37 13.28
N ALA A 138 -7.53 2.27 12.42
CA ALA A 138 -6.89 3.49 12.87
C ALA A 138 -7.89 4.52 13.42
N PHE A 139 -9.13 4.49 12.98
CA PHE A 139 -10.19 5.44 13.37
C PHE A 139 -11.19 4.85 14.37
N SER A 140 -11.21 3.53 14.55
CA SER A 140 -12.06 2.85 15.52
C SER A 140 -11.29 2.44 16.78
N GLY A 141 -12.02 2.18 17.88
CA GLY A 141 -11.43 1.81 19.16
C GLY A 141 -11.18 3.00 20.10
N ASP A 142 -10.63 2.69 21.28
CA ASP A 142 -10.46 3.67 22.37
C ASP A 142 -9.32 4.67 22.12
N ASN A 143 -8.38 4.34 21.21
CA ASN A 143 -7.18 5.14 20.95
C ASN A 143 -6.93 5.28 19.43
N PRO A 144 -7.72 6.10 18.74
CA PRO A 144 -7.56 6.29 17.30
C PRO A 144 -6.18 6.88 16.97
N LEU A 145 -5.61 6.47 15.85
CA LEU A 145 -4.33 7.01 15.37
C LEU A 145 -4.49 8.47 14.93
N PRO A 146 -3.57 9.36 15.29
CA PRO A 146 -3.63 10.77 14.93
C PRO A 146 -3.18 11.01 13.49
N VAL A 147 -3.92 10.47 12.53
CA VAL A 147 -3.71 10.64 11.09
C VAL A 147 -5.01 11.05 10.41
N THR A 148 -4.88 11.75 9.28
CA THR A 148 -6.01 12.18 8.44
C THR A 148 -5.67 11.95 6.98
N ALA A 149 -6.59 11.38 6.20
CA ALA A 149 -6.47 11.29 4.75
C ALA A 149 -6.63 12.68 4.12
N VAL A 150 -5.67 13.06 3.29
CA VAL A 150 -5.57 14.40 2.71
C VAL A 150 -5.63 14.41 1.18
N ALA A 151 -5.57 13.23 0.55
CA ALA A 151 -5.79 13.08 -0.89
C ALA A 151 -6.14 11.63 -1.26
N GLY A 152 -7.10 11.43 -2.16
CA GLY A 152 -7.32 10.17 -2.88
C GLY A 152 -6.36 10.08 -4.07
N VAL A 153 -5.57 9.02 -4.15
CA VAL A 153 -4.56 8.88 -5.22
C VAL A 153 -5.19 8.42 -6.52
N ILE A 154 -6.08 7.45 -6.45
CA ILE A 154 -6.88 6.93 -7.55
C ILE A 154 -8.34 7.16 -7.18
N GLN A 155 -9.11 7.74 -8.11
CA GLN A 155 -10.47 8.16 -7.79
C GLN A 155 -11.44 7.00 -7.59
N HIS A 156 -11.34 5.94 -8.38
CA HIS A 156 -12.23 4.79 -8.25
C HIS A 156 -11.47 3.52 -7.94
N ASN A 157 -12.06 2.68 -7.12
CA ASN A 157 -11.47 1.41 -6.72
C ASN A 157 -11.32 0.48 -7.94
N THR A 158 -10.10 0.08 -8.23
CA THR A 158 -9.79 -0.87 -9.31
C THR A 158 -9.61 -2.29 -8.81
N SER A 159 -10.02 -2.59 -7.57
CA SER A 159 -9.91 -3.94 -7.02
C SER A 159 -11.10 -4.83 -7.38
N GLY A 160 -10.82 -6.11 -7.46
CA GLY A 160 -11.82 -7.12 -7.81
C GLY A 160 -11.22 -8.52 -7.80
N ILE A 161 -12.00 -9.48 -8.24
CA ILE A 161 -11.58 -10.87 -8.34
C ILE A 161 -11.19 -11.19 -9.77
N ILE A 162 -9.99 -11.77 -9.94
CA ILE A 162 -9.49 -12.30 -11.20
C ILE A 162 -9.40 -13.82 -11.14
N SER A 163 -9.69 -14.45 -12.26
CA SER A 163 -9.58 -15.91 -12.46
C SER A 163 -9.17 -16.24 -13.90
N ALA A 164 -8.71 -17.45 -14.15
CA ALA A 164 -8.46 -17.90 -15.51
C ALA A 164 -9.77 -18.01 -16.26
N LYS A 165 -9.82 -17.51 -17.52
CA LYS A 165 -11.00 -17.48 -18.38
C LYS A 165 -11.62 -18.85 -18.57
N GLY A 166 -12.95 -18.87 -18.57
CA GLY A 166 -13.72 -20.09 -18.78
C GLY A 166 -13.83 -20.99 -17.55
N GLY A 167 -13.33 -20.53 -16.38
CA GLY A 167 -13.51 -21.21 -15.09
C GLY A 167 -14.91 -21.08 -14.49
N GLY A 168 -15.78 -20.27 -15.09
CA GLY A 168 -17.13 -19.98 -14.58
C GLY A 168 -17.15 -18.97 -13.44
N MET A 169 -16.10 -18.18 -13.32
CA MET A 169 -15.90 -17.13 -12.29
C MET A 169 -15.94 -15.73 -12.90
N ASP A 170 -16.80 -15.54 -13.90
CA ASP A 170 -17.09 -14.24 -14.53
C ASP A 170 -18.08 -13.38 -13.71
N ARG A 171 -18.54 -13.90 -12.57
CA ARG A 171 -19.45 -13.27 -11.61
C ARG A 171 -19.24 -13.85 -10.21
N PRO A 172 -19.64 -13.13 -9.13
CA PRO A 172 -19.39 -13.55 -7.76
C PRO A 172 -19.86 -14.95 -7.40
N LYS A 173 -21.06 -15.35 -7.81
CA LYS A 173 -21.59 -16.71 -7.58
C LYS A 173 -20.68 -17.80 -8.14
N GLY A 174 -19.92 -17.52 -9.18
CA GLY A 174 -18.99 -18.46 -9.78
C GLY A 174 -17.88 -18.95 -8.85
N LEU A 175 -17.68 -18.29 -7.70
CA LEU A 175 -16.72 -18.69 -6.68
C LEU A 175 -17.15 -19.91 -5.85
N GLU A 176 -18.43 -20.34 -5.91
CA GLU A 176 -18.89 -21.56 -5.20
C GLU A 176 -18.07 -22.78 -5.61
N GLY A 177 -17.47 -23.47 -4.63
CA GLY A 177 -16.62 -24.65 -4.81
C GLY A 177 -15.25 -24.37 -5.45
N LYS A 178 -14.82 -23.11 -5.51
CA LYS A 178 -13.53 -22.69 -6.06
C LYS A 178 -12.54 -22.36 -4.95
N LYS A 179 -11.25 -22.52 -5.26
CA LYS A 179 -10.14 -22.18 -4.40
C LYS A 179 -9.83 -20.68 -4.53
N TYR A 180 -10.16 -19.94 -3.50
CA TYR A 180 -9.88 -18.52 -3.42
C TYR A 180 -8.65 -18.27 -2.52
N ALA A 181 -7.64 -17.55 -3.04
CA ALA A 181 -6.48 -17.11 -2.26
C ALA A 181 -6.91 -16.00 -1.31
N THR A 182 -6.98 -16.29 0.00
CA THR A 182 -7.43 -15.35 1.03
C THR A 182 -6.28 -14.83 1.87
N TRP A 183 -6.32 -13.55 2.23
CA TRP A 183 -5.47 -12.96 3.27
C TRP A 183 -5.99 -13.25 4.68
N ASP A 184 -7.15 -13.91 4.78
CA ASP A 184 -7.85 -14.26 6.02
C ASP A 184 -8.35 -13.03 6.82
N LEU A 185 -8.52 -11.88 6.16
CA LEU A 185 -9.01 -10.65 6.77
C LEU A 185 -10.54 -10.63 6.86
N PRO A 186 -11.11 -10.17 7.99
CA PRO A 186 -12.57 -10.08 8.15
C PRO A 186 -13.25 -9.22 7.08
N VAL A 187 -12.66 -8.06 6.72
CA VAL A 187 -13.20 -7.14 5.71
C VAL A 187 -13.19 -7.77 4.32
N GLU A 188 -12.13 -8.44 3.95
CA GLU A 188 -12.03 -9.19 2.68
C GLU A 188 -13.17 -10.20 2.54
N LYS A 189 -13.34 -11.06 3.56
CA LYS A 189 -14.39 -12.09 3.57
C LYS A 189 -15.80 -11.48 3.54
N ALA A 190 -16.02 -10.40 4.27
CA ALA A 190 -17.31 -9.70 4.28
C ALA A 190 -17.63 -9.08 2.91
N THR A 191 -16.65 -8.50 2.23
CA THR A 191 -16.81 -7.94 0.88
C THR A 191 -17.20 -9.03 -0.11
N ILE A 192 -16.46 -10.15 -0.15
CA ILE A 192 -16.74 -11.26 -1.06
C ILE A 192 -18.11 -11.88 -0.75
N LYS A 193 -18.42 -12.07 0.53
CA LYS A 193 -19.71 -12.58 0.97
C LYS A 193 -20.85 -11.69 0.49
N ASP A 194 -20.74 -10.38 0.67
CA ASP A 194 -21.78 -9.41 0.28
C ASP A 194 -22.08 -9.47 -1.22
N VAL A 195 -21.03 -9.43 -2.08
CA VAL A 195 -21.24 -9.50 -3.53
C VAL A 195 -21.72 -10.88 -3.98
N MET A 196 -21.30 -11.96 -3.33
CA MET A 196 -21.81 -13.30 -3.63
C MET A 196 -23.28 -13.47 -3.26
N GLU A 197 -23.69 -13.02 -2.07
CA GLU A 197 -25.08 -13.08 -1.62
C GLU A 197 -26.00 -12.24 -2.54
N ALA A 198 -25.54 -11.03 -2.92
CA ALA A 198 -26.25 -10.18 -3.88
C ALA A 198 -26.44 -10.87 -5.24
N ASP A 199 -25.49 -11.71 -5.66
CA ASP A 199 -25.53 -12.50 -6.88
C ASP A 199 -26.24 -13.87 -6.74
N GLY A 200 -26.81 -14.15 -5.55
CA GLY A 200 -27.49 -15.42 -5.21
C GLY A 200 -26.53 -16.60 -5.04
N GLY A 201 -25.29 -16.31 -4.67
CA GLY A 201 -24.26 -17.28 -4.30
C GLY A 201 -24.21 -17.53 -2.79
N ASP A 202 -23.42 -18.52 -2.41
CA ASP A 202 -23.21 -18.97 -1.03
C ASP A 202 -21.70 -18.97 -0.72
N PHE A 203 -21.28 -17.99 0.07
CA PHE A 203 -19.86 -17.82 0.44
C PHE A 203 -19.29 -19.02 1.23
N ASP A 204 -20.13 -19.72 2.01
CA ASP A 204 -19.67 -20.88 2.79
C ASP A 204 -19.22 -22.07 1.92
N LYS A 205 -19.52 -22.01 0.61
CA LYS A 205 -19.02 -23.00 -0.37
C LYS A 205 -17.67 -22.65 -0.99
N VAL A 206 -17.12 -21.47 -0.73
CA VAL A 206 -15.81 -21.08 -1.23
C VAL A 206 -14.71 -21.81 -0.45
N GLU A 207 -13.78 -22.42 -1.17
CA GLU A 207 -12.59 -23.03 -0.55
C GLU A 207 -11.54 -21.94 -0.29
N LEU A 208 -11.46 -21.46 0.95
CA LEU A 208 -10.50 -20.42 1.34
C LEU A 208 -9.10 -21.04 1.50
N ILE A 209 -8.15 -20.57 0.69
CA ILE A 209 -6.74 -20.98 0.72
C ILE A 209 -5.93 -19.83 1.28
N PRO A 210 -5.50 -19.87 2.57
CA PRO A 210 -4.63 -18.86 3.14
C PRO A 210 -3.33 -18.76 2.33
N SER A 211 -3.13 -17.63 1.68
CA SER A 211 -2.01 -17.46 0.75
C SER A 211 -1.68 -16.00 0.56
N THR A 212 -0.38 -15.70 0.52
CA THR A 212 0.12 -14.47 -0.06
C THR A 212 0.61 -14.78 -1.47
N VAL A 213 -0.25 -14.60 -2.46
CA VAL A 213 0.14 -14.78 -3.87
C VAL A 213 1.01 -13.59 -4.28
N THR A 214 2.22 -13.88 -4.74
CA THR A 214 3.17 -12.87 -5.26
C THR A 214 3.34 -12.93 -6.77
N ASP A 215 2.81 -13.98 -7.42
CA ASP A 215 2.77 -14.17 -8.86
C ASP A 215 1.42 -14.78 -9.24
N GLU A 216 0.48 -13.89 -9.57
CA GLU A 216 -0.91 -14.21 -9.90
C GLU A 216 -1.00 -15.07 -11.16
N VAL A 217 -0.16 -14.78 -12.15
CA VAL A 217 -0.16 -15.52 -13.42
C VAL A 217 0.24 -16.98 -13.21
N THR A 218 1.33 -17.21 -12.48
CA THR A 218 1.75 -18.57 -12.13
C THR A 218 0.71 -19.29 -11.28
N ALA A 219 0.14 -18.62 -10.28
CA ALA A 219 -0.87 -19.21 -9.40
C ALA A 219 -2.11 -19.67 -10.17
N LEU A 220 -2.64 -18.84 -11.08
CA LEU A 220 -3.79 -19.16 -11.92
C LEU A 220 -3.47 -20.23 -12.98
N ARG A 221 -2.31 -20.17 -13.65
CA ARG A 221 -1.88 -21.18 -14.64
C ARG A 221 -1.69 -22.57 -14.04
N THR A 222 -1.10 -22.64 -12.86
CA THR A 222 -0.85 -23.91 -12.16
C THR A 222 -2.07 -24.42 -11.41
N LYS A 223 -3.13 -23.60 -11.31
CA LYS A 223 -4.36 -23.90 -10.55
C LYS A 223 -4.08 -24.21 -9.07
N SER A 224 -3.03 -23.56 -8.51
CA SER A 224 -2.81 -23.59 -7.06
C SER A 224 -3.96 -22.92 -6.33
N VAL A 225 -4.51 -21.88 -6.94
CA VAL A 225 -5.79 -21.25 -6.63
C VAL A 225 -6.58 -21.01 -7.92
N ASP A 226 -7.89 -20.83 -7.81
CA ASP A 226 -8.78 -20.57 -8.93
C ASP A 226 -9.09 -19.08 -9.09
N ALA A 227 -9.10 -18.33 -7.98
CA ALA A 227 -9.45 -16.91 -7.92
C ALA A 227 -8.58 -16.16 -6.92
N ILE A 228 -8.33 -14.88 -7.21
CA ILE A 228 -7.45 -14.00 -6.44
C ILE A 228 -8.07 -12.60 -6.41
N TRP A 229 -8.07 -11.92 -5.25
CA TRP A 229 -8.31 -10.47 -5.17
C TRP A 229 -7.09 -9.71 -5.67
N ILE A 230 -7.30 -8.84 -6.63
CA ILE A 230 -6.24 -8.03 -7.22
C ILE A 230 -6.64 -6.55 -7.31
N PHE A 231 -5.64 -5.70 -7.52
CA PHE A 231 -5.81 -4.36 -8.06
C PHE A 231 -5.45 -4.39 -9.54
N TYR A 232 -6.43 -4.11 -10.41
CA TYR A 232 -6.29 -4.33 -11.85
C TYR A 232 -5.14 -3.55 -12.46
N ALA A 233 -4.91 -2.33 -11.97
CA ALA A 233 -3.83 -1.47 -12.45
C ALA A 233 -2.43 -2.11 -12.44
N TRP A 234 -2.21 -3.13 -11.62
CA TRP A 234 -0.92 -3.83 -11.55
C TRP A 234 -1.05 -5.30 -11.96
N ALA A 235 -1.72 -6.10 -11.16
CA ALA A 235 -1.82 -7.53 -11.39
C ALA A 235 -2.70 -7.89 -12.61
N GLY A 236 -3.79 -7.16 -12.86
CA GLY A 236 -4.62 -7.33 -14.06
C GLY A 236 -3.84 -7.03 -15.33
N VAL A 237 -3.15 -5.89 -15.38
CA VAL A 237 -2.28 -5.49 -16.49
C VAL A 237 -1.16 -6.52 -16.72
N LYS A 238 -0.57 -7.04 -15.63
CA LYS A 238 0.45 -8.10 -15.73
C LYS A 238 -0.11 -9.36 -16.41
N THR A 239 -1.33 -9.80 -16.05
CA THR A 239 -1.94 -10.98 -16.68
C THR A 239 -2.16 -10.79 -18.17
N GLU A 240 -2.54 -9.58 -18.61
CA GLU A 240 -2.69 -9.25 -20.04
C GLU A 240 -1.35 -9.30 -20.78
N LEU A 241 -0.30 -8.67 -20.22
CA LEU A 241 1.05 -8.65 -20.81
C LEU A 241 1.63 -10.06 -20.95
N GLU A 242 1.35 -10.93 -19.99
CA GLU A 242 1.80 -12.33 -20.05
C GLU A 242 0.86 -13.24 -20.89
N GLY A 243 -0.17 -12.68 -21.53
CA GLY A 243 -1.10 -13.41 -22.40
C GLY A 243 -1.94 -14.46 -21.68
N LEU A 244 -2.27 -14.24 -20.41
CA LEU A 244 -3.24 -15.05 -19.69
C LEU A 244 -4.63 -14.49 -19.92
N GLU A 245 -5.49 -15.24 -20.62
CA GLU A 245 -6.90 -14.87 -20.72
C GLU A 245 -7.58 -15.05 -19.36
N THR A 246 -8.25 -14.01 -18.88
CA THR A 246 -8.85 -13.95 -17.55
C THR A 246 -10.33 -13.54 -17.62
N ASP A 247 -11.09 -13.95 -16.63
CA ASP A 247 -12.35 -13.35 -16.23
C ASP A 247 -12.07 -12.44 -15.01
N TYR A 248 -12.63 -11.24 -15.00
CA TYR A 248 -12.47 -10.27 -13.93
C TYR A 248 -13.79 -9.57 -13.64
N PHE A 249 -14.10 -9.36 -12.38
CA PHE A 249 -15.19 -8.47 -11.97
C PHE A 249 -14.71 -7.52 -10.88
N ALA A 250 -14.95 -6.21 -11.08
CA ALA A 250 -14.62 -5.19 -10.11
C ALA A 250 -15.69 -5.11 -9.02
N PHE A 251 -15.26 -4.89 -7.79
CA PHE A 251 -16.21 -4.74 -6.67
C PHE A 251 -17.04 -3.47 -6.78
N ALA A 252 -16.45 -2.38 -7.23
CA ALA A 252 -17.13 -1.10 -7.44
C ALA A 252 -18.29 -1.19 -8.44
N ASP A 253 -18.20 -2.07 -9.45
CA ASP A 253 -19.26 -2.29 -10.43
C ASP A 253 -20.44 -3.07 -9.86
N LEU A 254 -20.21 -3.84 -8.79
CA LEU A 254 -21.23 -4.72 -8.17
C LEU A 254 -21.99 -4.00 -7.06
N ASN A 255 -21.31 -3.18 -6.29
CA ASN A 255 -21.92 -2.40 -5.21
C ASN A 255 -21.13 -1.08 -5.03
N PRO A 256 -21.77 0.08 -5.21
CA PRO A 256 -21.10 1.38 -5.07
C PRO A 256 -20.40 1.59 -3.74
N VAL A 257 -20.79 0.90 -2.67
CA VAL A 257 -20.12 0.98 -1.36
C VAL A 257 -18.68 0.49 -1.43
N PHE A 258 -18.33 -0.36 -2.39
CA PHE A 258 -16.98 -0.86 -2.63
C PHE A 258 -16.14 0.01 -3.55
N ASP A 259 -16.65 1.17 -3.95
CA ASP A 259 -15.88 2.20 -4.63
C ASP A 259 -15.15 3.11 -3.61
N PHE A 260 -14.54 2.49 -2.60
CA PHE A 260 -13.74 3.18 -1.58
C PHE A 260 -12.36 3.57 -2.10
N TYR A 261 -11.74 4.57 -1.44
CA TYR A 261 -10.45 5.11 -1.88
C TYR A 261 -9.28 4.18 -1.56
N THR A 262 -8.58 3.76 -2.60
CA THR A 262 -7.42 2.87 -2.51
C THR A 262 -6.46 3.08 -3.69
N PRO A 263 -5.25 3.73 -3.48
CA PRO A 263 -4.75 4.24 -2.21
C PRO A 263 -5.16 5.70 -1.89
N VAL A 264 -4.80 6.13 -0.67
CA VAL A 264 -4.92 7.52 -0.21
C VAL A 264 -3.57 8.01 0.34
N ILE A 265 -3.36 9.33 0.37
CA ILE A 265 -2.29 9.95 1.15
C ILE A 265 -2.86 10.36 2.50
N ILE A 266 -2.20 9.93 3.57
CA ILE A 266 -2.48 10.36 4.95
C ILE A 266 -1.39 11.29 5.46
N ALA A 267 -1.75 12.13 6.42
CA ALA A 267 -0.83 13.02 7.10
C ALA A 267 -0.97 12.94 8.63
N ASN A 268 0.12 13.22 9.35
CA ASN A 268 0.11 13.33 10.80
C ASN A 268 -0.71 14.55 11.25
N ASN A 269 -1.63 14.37 12.20
CA ASN A 269 -2.55 15.42 12.63
C ASN A 269 -1.83 16.60 13.32
N THR A 270 -0.79 16.33 14.10
CA THR A 270 0.00 17.40 14.75
C THR A 270 0.72 18.22 13.69
N PHE A 271 1.32 17.58 12.70
CA PHE A 271 1.98 18.26 11.58
C PHE A 271 1.00 19.14 10.79
N LEU A 272 -0.20 18.64 10.51
CA LEU A 272 -1.23 19.41 9.80
C LEU A 272 -1.63 20.69 10.57
N GLN A 273 -1.65 20.63 11.91
CA GLN A 273 -2.00 21.75 12.77
C GLN A 273 -0.83 22.76 12.93
N GLU A 274 0.39 22.27 13.06
CA GLU A 274 1.55 23.11 13.33
C GLU A 274 2.17 23.71 12.07
N GLU A 275 2.06 23.00 10.92
CA GLU A 275 2.70 23.36 9.66
C GLU A 275 1.70 23.32 8.46
N PRO A 276 0.51 23.96 8.55
CA PRO A 276 -0.54 23.84 7.53
C PRO A 276 -0.09 24.31 6.16
N GLU A 277 0.72 25.38 6.08
CA GLU A 277 1.22 25.90 4.81
C GLU A 277 2.26 24.97 4.17
N THR A 278 3.05 24.28 4.99
CA THR A 278 4.00 23.26 4.53
C THR A 278 3.23 22.06 3.97
N ALA A 279 2.12 21.67 4.62
CA ALA A 279 1.25 20.60 4.13
C ALA A 279 0.59 20.94 2.79
N ARG A 280 0.09 22.18 2.62
CA ARG A 280 -0.45 22.69 1.34
C ARG A 280 0.60 22.69 0.24
N ALA A 281 1.80 23.20 0.53
CA ALA A 281 2.90 23.25 -0.43
C ALA A 281 3.33 21.84 -0.88
N PHE A 282 3.32 20.86 0.04
CA PHE A 282 3.57 19.46 -0.28
C PHE A 282 2.49 18.91 -1.22
N LEU A 283 1.20 19.06 -0.88
CA LEU A 283 0.10 18.53 -1.69
C LEU A 283 -0.03 19.23 -3.04
N GLU A 284 0.29 20.52 -3.13
CA GLU A 284 0.37 21.22 -4.43
C GLU A 284 1.47 20.60 -5.31
N ALA A 285 2.66 20.37 -4.77
CA ALA A 285 3.76 19.73 -5.51
C ALA A 285 3.39 18.31 -5.95
N VAL A 286 2.73 17.53 -5.08
CA VAL A 286 2.26 16.18 -5.38
C VAL A 286 1.17 16.19 -6.44
N SER A 287 0.18 17.10 -6.33
CA SER A 287 -0.89 17.28 -7.34
C SER A 287 -0.29 17.54 -8.72
N ARG A 288 0.68 18.46 -8.82
CA ARG A 288 1.42 18.70 -10.08
C ARG A 288 2.10 17.44 -10.60
N GLY A 289 2.60 16.58 -9.71
CA GLY A 289 3.22 15.31 -10.07
C GLY A 289 2.22 14.32 -10.68
N TYR A 290 1.03 14.19 -10.11
CA TYR A 290 -0.02 13.31 -10.66
C TYR A 290 -0.66 13.92 -11.92
N GLU A 291 -0.90 15.23 -11.98
CA GLU A 291 -1.38 15.87 -13.21
C GLU A 291 -0.38 15.67 -14.36
N PHE A 292 0.93 15.77 -14.08
CA PHE A 292 1.94 15.41 -15.07
C PHE A 292 1.84 13.94 -15.49
N ALA A 293 1.60 13.01 -14.56
CA ALA A 293 1.46 11.59 -14.85
C ALA A 293 0.21 11.27 -15.68
N ILE A 294 -0.86 12.07 -15.52
CA ILE A 294 -2.08 12.02 -16.33
C ILE A 294 -1.77 12.48 -17.78
N GLU A 295 -1.12 13.62 -17.93
CA GLU A 295 -0.87 14.24 -19.23
C GLU A 295 0.26 13.57 -20.01
N HIS A 296 1.26 13.00 -19.30
CA HIS A 296 2.48 12.43 -19.86
C HIS A 296 2.79 11.03 -19.28
N PRO A 297 1.88 10.04 -19.44
CA PRO A 297 1.98 8.76 -18.74
C PRO A 297 3.28 8.00 -19.05
N ARG A 298 3.77 8.06 -20.28
CA ARG A 298 5.02 7.37 -20.66
C ARG A 298 6.25 7.97 -20.00
N GLU A 299 6.37 9.31 -20.02
CA GLU A 299 7.48 10.01 -19.37
C GLU A 299 7.43 9.82 -17.84
N ALA A 300 6.24 9.83 -17.26
CA ALA A 300 6.03 9.55 -15.84
C ALA A 300 6.44 8.12 -15.46
N GLY A 301 6.14 7.12 -16.30
CA GLY A 301 6.62 5.74 -16.15
C GLY A 301 8.15 5.65 -16.23
N ASP A 302 8.79 6.36 -17.17
CA ASP A 302 10.26 6.40 -17.26
C ASP A 302 10.89 7.05 -16.01
N ILE A 303 10.26 8.04 -15.41
CA ILE A 303 10.69 8.65 -14.14
C ILE A 303 10.60 7.64 -12.98
N LEU A 304 9.50 6.89 -12.91
CA LEU A 304 9.36 5.82 -11.91
C LEU A 304 10.44 4.75 -12.08
N LEU A 305 10.69 4.28 -13.31
CA LEU A 305 11.74 3.30 -13.62
C LEU A 305 13.15 3.79 -13.28
N LYS A 306 13.41 5.09 -13.44
CA LYS A 306 14.68 5.68 -13.02
C LYS A 306 14.85 5.63 -11.49
N ALA A 307 13.76 5.77 -10.76
CA ALA A 307 13.74 5.75 -9.29
C ALA A 307 13.74 4.32 -8.71
N ALA A 308 13.17 3.37 -9.43
CA ALA A 308 13.02 1.96 -9.06
C ALA A 308 13.39 1.04 -10.26
N PRO A 309 14.70 0.92 -10.58
CA PRO A 309 15.18 0.22 -11.77
C PRO A 309 14.97 -1.30 -11.71
N GLU A 310 14.56 -1.85 -10.59
CA GLU A 310 14.21 -3.26 -10.41
C GLU A 310 12.83 -3.62 -10.98
N LEU A 311 12.00 -2.63 -11.31
CA LEU A 311 10.65 -2.87 -11.85
C LEU A 311 10.70 -3.33 -13.30
N ASP A 312 9.72 -4.14 -13.71
CA ASP A 312 9.54 -4.52 -15.10
C ASP A 312 9.10 -3.31 -15.95
N PRO A 313 9.88 -2.90 -16.96
CA PRO A 313 9.59 -1.71 -17.75
C PRO A 313 8.30 -1.80 -18.56
N GLU A 314 7.93 -2.98 -19.06
CA GLU A 314 6.70 -3.15 -19.85
C GLU A 314 5.47 -3.08 -18.94
N LEU A 315 5.56 -3.68 -17.74
CA LEU A 315 4.50 -3.58 -16.75
C LEU A 315 4.30 -2.13 -16.28
N VAL A 316 5.38 -1.41 -15.96
CA VAL A 316 5.29 0.00 -15.53
C VAL A 316 4.63 0.86 -16.60
N LYS A 317 5.04 0.74 -17.86
CA LYS A 317 4.48 1.51 -18.97
C LYS A 317 2.99 1.23 -19.16
N ALA A 318 2.61 -0.05 -19.24
CA ALA A 318 1.21 -0.44 -19.45
C ALA A 318 0.33 -0.05 -18.25
N SER A 319 0.80 -0.26 -17.03
CA SER A 319 0.10 0.15 -15.81
C SER A 319 -0.04 1.67 -15.71
N GLN A 320 0.99 2.43 -16.07
CA GLN A 320 0.94 3.89 -16.06
C GLN A 320 -0.04 4.44 -17.11
N GLU A 321 -0.07 3.85 -18.31
CA GLU A 321 -1.06 4.18 -19.34
C GLU A 321 -2.50 3.85 -18.88
N TYR A 322 -2.68 2.72 -18.19
CA TYR A 322 -3.96 2.32 -17.60
C TYR A 322 -4.43 3.30 -16.51
N LEU A 323 -3.52 3.79 -15.66
CA LEU A 323 -3.86 4.68 -14.54
C LEU A 323 -4.03 6.15 -14.94
N ALA A 324 -3.55 6.57 -16.10
CA ALA A 324 -3.53 7.98 -16.50
C ALA A 324 -4.91 8.65 -16.40
N ASP A 325 -5.97 7.99 -16.83
CA ASP A 325 -7.35 8.49 -16.76
C ASP A 325 -8.06 8.18 -15.43
N LYS A 326 -7.41 7.46 -14.50
CA LYS A 326 -8.01 6.99 -13.23
C LYS A 326 -7.55 7.77 -12.01
N TYR A 327 -6.38 8.42 -12.09
CA TYR A 327 -5.88 9.21 -10.97
C TYR A 327 -6.84 10.32 -10.56
N ARG A 328 -7.42 11.04 -11.54
CA ARG A 328 -8.40 12.11 -11.28
C ARG A 328 -9.82 11.69 -11.68
N ALA A 329 -9.96 10.91 -12.76
CA ALA A 329 -11.24 10.48 -13.35
C ALA A 329 -12.25 11.65 -13.46
N ASP A 330 -13.41 11.54 -12.82
CA ASP A 330 -14.50 12.50 -12.81
C ASP A 330 -14.42 13.52 -11.65
N ALA A 331 -13.38 13.43 -10.80
CA ALA A 331 -13.20 14.37 -9.70
C ALA A 331 -12.87 15.80 -10.20
N PRO A 332 -13.24 16.85 -9.46
CA PRO A 332 -12.98 18.23 -9.85
C PRO A 332 -11.49 18.55 -9.96
N GLN A 333 -10.67 17.87 -9.17
CA GLN A 333 -9.21 17.96 -9.16
C GLN A 333 -8.60 16.65 -8.66
N TRP A 334 -7.33 16.42 -8.95
CA TRP A 334 -6.64 15.29 -8.37
C TRP A 334 -6.62 15.40 -6.84
N GLY A 335 -6.78 14.25 -6.18
CA GLY A 335 -6.72 14.14 -4.72
C GLY A 335 -8.05 14.36 -4.00
N TYR A 336 -9.08 14.90 -4.67
CA TYR A 336 -10.37 15.17 -4.04
C TYR A 336 -11.01 13.90 -3.48
N ILE A 337 -11.46 13.97 -2.23
CA ILE A 337 -12.19 12.90 -1.55
C ILE A 337 -13.66 13.32 -1.43
N ASP A 338 -14.56 12.55 -2.04
CA ASP A 338 -16.00 12.73 -1.91
C ASP A 338 -16.48 12.22 -0.56
N GLN A 339 -17.17 13.07 0.19
CA GLN A 339 -17.62 12.76 1.54
C GLN A 339 -18.64 11.62 1.57
N GLU A 340 -19.61 11.61 0.66
CA GLU A 340 -20.67 10.60 0.68
C GLU A 340 -20.09 9.19 0.43
N ARG A 341 -19.16 9.10 -0.51
CA ARG A 341 -18.46 7.85 -0.83
C ARG A 341 -17.54 7.39 0.32
N TRP A 342 -16.79 8.32 0.93
CA TRP A 342 -15.95 8.04 2.10
C TRP A 342 -16.76 7.52 3.27
N ASP A 343 -17.81 8.24 3.64
CA ASP A 343 -18.68 7.91 4.77
C ASP A 343 -19.47 6.61 4.52
N GLY A 344 -19.91 6.39 3.27
CA GLY A 344 -20.66 5.20 2.87
C GLY A 344 -19.92 3.89 3.14
N TYR A 345 -18.62 3.87 2.88
CA TYR A 345 -17.80 2.68 3.16
C TYR A 345 -17.70 2.39 4.66
N TYR A 346 -17.44 3.41 5.49
CA TYR A 346 -17.38 3.22 6.94
C TYR A 346 -18.73 2.89 7.57
N ALA A 347 -19.82 3.44 7.03
CA ALA A 347 -21.16 3.05 7.43
C ALA A 347 -21.42 1.56 7.19
N TRP A 348 -20.98 1.03 6.03
CA TRP A 348 -21.05 -0.40 5.71
C TRP A 348 -20.19 -1.23 6.67
N LEU A 349 -18.95 -0.82 6.97
CA LEU A 349 -18.10 -1.51 7.95
C LEU A 349 -18.76 -1.56 9.35
N ASN A 350 -19.36 -0.45 9.79
CA ASN A 350 -20.08 -0.36 11.05
C ASN A 350 -21.29 -1.33 11.07
N GLU A 351 -22.09 -1.36 10.00
CA GLU A 351 -23.24 -2.26 9.85
C GLU A 351 -22.83 -3.74 9.91
N LYS A 352 -21.70 -4.08 9.28
CA LYS A 352 -21.16 -5.46 9.30
C LYS A 352 -20.46 -5.82 10.61
N GLY A 353 -20.32 -4.88 11.57
CA GLY A 353 -19.60 -5.11 12.83
C GLY A 353 -18.10 -5.34 12.63
N LEU A 354 -17.52 -4.70 11.62
CA LEU A 354 -16.10 -4.81 11.26
C LEU A 354 -15.24 -3.70 11.87
N THR A 355 -15.84 -2.84 12.67
CA THR A 355 -15.18 -1.77 13.43
C THR A 355 -15.27 -2.06 14.92
N GLU A 356 -14.25 -1.74 15.69
CA GLU A 356 -14.24 -1.93 17.15
C GLU A 356 -15.24 -0.98 17.84
N THR A 357 -15.25 0.28 17.41
CA THR A 357 -16.27 1.27 17.72
C THR A 357 -16.76 1.90 16.41
N PRO A 358 -18.04 2.33 16.33
CA PRO A 358 -18.53 2.97 15.11
C PRO A 358 -17.70 4.17 14.70
N ILE A 359 -17.34 4.23 13.41
CA ILE A 359 -16.69 5.38 12.79
C ILE A 359 -17.80 6.35 12.35
N GLU A 360 -17.78 7.56 12.91
CA GLU A 360 -18.78 8.58 12.63
C GLU A 360 -18.54 9.21 11.23
N ALA A 361 -19.61 9.67 10.59
CA ALA A 361 -19.52 10.38 9.30
C ALA A 361 -18.60 11.61 9.39
N GLY A 362 -17.82 11.84 8.34
CA GLY A 362 -16.83 12.90 8.26
C GLY A 362 -15.53 12.63 9.01
N THR A 363 -15.36 11.42 9.57
CA THR A 363 -14.14 11.05 10.30
C THR A 363 -13.00 10.72 9.33
N GLY A 364 -11.82 11.25 9.61
CA GLY A 364 -10.53 10.73 9.10
C GLY A 364 -10.12 11.25 7.74
N PHE A 365 -10.80 12.23 7.14
CA PHE A 365 -10.35 12.87 5.91
C PHE A 365 -10.57 14.39 5.91
N THR A 366 -9.88 15.09 5.02
CA THR A 366 -10.13 16.51 4.70
C THR A 366 -9.60 16.84 3.31
N ASN A 367 -10.28 17.77 2.62
CA ASN A 367 -9.82 18.36 1.36
C ASN A 367 -9.16 19.75 1.57
N ASP A 368 -9.02 20.23 2.81
CA ASP A 368 -8.61 21.59 3.14
C ASP A 368 -7.16 21.93 2.74
N TYR A 369 -6.35 20.94 2.47
CA TYR A 369 -4.94 21.10 2.10
C TYR A 369 -4.69 20.90 0.60
N LEU A 370 -5.69 20.53 -0.19
CA LEU A 370 -5.59 20.43 -1.64
C LEU A 370 -5.48 21.84 -2.27
N PRO A 371 -4.80 21.97 -3.43
CA PRO A 371 -4.63 23.27 -4.12
C PRO A 371 -5.93 23.85 -4.64
#